data_eb79728c8ae11d442b515079ba3d184e
#
_entry.id   eb79728c8ae11d442b515079ba3d184e
#
_cell.length_a   1.000
_cell.length_b   1.000
_cell.length_c   1.000
_cell.angle_alpha   90.00
_cell.angle_beta   90.00
_cell.angle_gamma   90.00
#
_symmetry.space_group_name_H-M   'P 1'
#
loop_
_entity.id
_entity.type
_entity.pdbx_description
1 polymer ?
#
loop_
_entity_poly.entity_id
_entity_poly.type
_entity_poly.pdbx_seq_one_letter_code
_entity_poly.pdbx_strand_id
1 'polypeptide(L)'
;MILNTKTNKPSEITMKYSTLITKALMTILFPVVMFGCNQAETLPVKEIKLTTGLKVKAINTWPKLKFDVKKDEKLELKIVEIMSDMTLEQKVAQMIQPEIRDITPEDMRKYGFGSYLNGGGAFPNNDKHATPQDWINLAEQMYQASIDDSIDGSTIPTMWGTDAVHGHNNIIGATLFPHNIGLGAANNPKLLEKIAQITATEVMVTGIDWVFAPTVATVRDDRWGRTYEGYSEDPEIVKTYAKAIVHGLQGKVGQDFLADNRVISTVKHFLGDGGTVNGDDQGDTISSEQDLFAIHAQGYISGLAAGSQSVMASFNSWQGEKVHGNEYLLTQVLKEQMGFDGFVVGDWNGHGQVDGCTNESCPKSVNAGLDIFMVPTDAWKPLYENTIAQVRSGEISLSRIDDAVSRILRVKLRAGIFDKPSPANRQFSGRTELIGSEAHRNVARQAV
;
A
#
# COMPACT_ATOMS: atom_id res chain seq x y z
N MET A 1 21.78 -50.16 26.16
CA MET A 1 22.24 -49.49 27.38
C MET A 1 21.32 -48.29 27.61
N ILE A 2 20.39 -48.45 28.53
CA ILE A 2 19.29 -47.56 28.85
C ILE A 2 19.80 -46.53 29.85
N LEU A 3 19.61 -45.27 29.61
CA LEU A 3 19.69 -44.23 30.65
C LEU A 3 18.50 -43.28 30.55
N ASN A 4 17.63 -43.47 31.51
CA ASN A 4 16.53 -42.58 31.93
C ASN A 4 17.11 -41.27 32.50
N THR A 5 16.56 -40.11 32.08
CA THR A 5 16.67 -38.91 32.87
C THR A 5 15.32 -38.22 33.02
N LYS A 6 14.97 -37.97 34.23
CA LYS A 6 13.73 -37.47 34.80
C LYS A 6 13.41 -36.04 34.38
N THR A 7 12.13 -35.81 34.13
CA THR A 7 11.45 -34.52 34.06
C THR A 7 11.45 -33.77 35.39
N ASN A 8 11.86 -32.51 35.39
CA ASN A 8 11.57 -31.56 36.49
C ASN A 8 10.64 -30.45 35.94
N LYS A 9 9.47 -30.38 36.56
CA LYS A 9 8.54 -29.24 36.46
C LYS A 9 9.03 -28.08 37.34
N PRO A 10 8.91 -26.83 36.93
CA PRO A 10 8.98 -25.68 37.84
C PRO A 10 7.60 -25.38 38.47
N SER A 11 7.66 -25.08 39.72
CA SER A 11 6.57 -24.75 40.67
C SER A 11 5.95 -23.39 40.39
N GLU A 12 4.63 -23.33 40.50
CA GLU A 12 3.84 -22.11 40.61
C GLU A 12 4.19 -21.31 41.89
N ILE A 13 4.47 -20.01 41.74
CA ILE A 13 4.46 -19.05 42.81
C ILE A 13 3.29 -18.13 42.68
N THR A 14 2.29 -18.36 43.52
CA THR A 14 1.09 -17.53 43.63
C THR A 14 1.39 -16.38 44.64
N MET A 15 1.41 -15.14 44.21
CA MET A 15 1.42 -13.98 45.07
C MET A 15 0.02 -13.40 45.24
N LYS A 16 -0.51 -13.54 46.44
CA LYS A 16 -1.74 -12.88 46.92
C LYS A 16 -1.41 -11.43 47.29
N TYR A 17 -2.09 -10.46 46.76
CA TYR A 17 -2.18 -9.12 47.33
C TYR A 17 -3.56 -8.92 47.96
N SER A 18 -3.56 -8.64 49.26
CA SER A 18 -4.74 -8.35 50.06
C SER A 18 -5.12 -6.88 49.95
N THR A 19 -6.42 -6.68 49.81
CA THR A 19 -7.13 -5.41 49.82
C THR A 19 -7.14 -4.79 51.23
N LEU A 20 -6.80 -3.52 51.39
CA LEU A 20 -7.16 -2.73 52.55
C LEU A 20 -7.86 -1.45 52.12
N ILE A 21 -9.16 -1.40 52.41
CA ILE A 21 -10.02 -0.22 52.27
C ILE A 21 -9.96 0.51 53.63
N THR A 22 -9.63 1.79 53.63
CA THR A 22 -9.89 2.66 54.78
C THR A 22 -10.67 3.88 54.33
N LYS A 23 -11.92 3.95 54.79
CA LYS A 23 -12.81 5.10 54.70
C LYS A 23 -12.40 6.13 55.75
N ALA A 24 -12.22 7.39 55.37
CA ALA A 24 -12.25 8.51 56.29
C ALA A 24 -13.32 9.49 55.86
N LEU A 25 -14.39 9.53 56.61
CA LEU A 25 -15.42 10.58 56.59
C LEU A 25 -14.87 11.77 57.38
N MET A 26 -14.85 12.95 56.78
CA MET A 26 -14.63 14.19 57.52
C MET A 26 -15.82 15.13 57.29
N THR A 27 -16.66 15.25 58.32
CA THR A 27 -17.80 16.14 58.41
C THR A 27 -17.28 17.53 58.84
N ILE A 28 -17.46 18.57 58.03
CA ILE A 28 -17.25 19.96 58.43
C ILE A 28 -18.60 20.68 58.47
N LEU A 29 -18.98 21.10 59.71
CA LEU A 29 -20.10 21.99 59.96
C LEU A 29 -19.77 23.41 59.51
N PHE A 30 -20.67 24.04 58.75
CA PHE A 30 -20.67 25.49 58.53
C PHE A 30 -21.70 26.14 59.46
N PRO A 31 -21.41 27.26 60.12
CA PRO A 31 -22.41 28.09 60.76
C PRO A 31 -23.06 29.03 59.76
N VAL A 32 -24.40 29.05 59.80
CA VAL A 32 -25.22 30.03 59.09
C VAL A 32 -25.14 31.39 59.79
N VAL A 33 -24.67 32.40 59.08
CA VAL A 33 -24.84 33.81 59.53
C VAL A 33 -25.76 34.49 58.51
N MET A 34 -26.96 34.84 58.96
CA MET A 34 -27.90 35.72 58.21
C MET A 34 -27.46 37.16 58.42
N PHE A 35 -27.22 37.90 57.36
CA PHE A 35 -27.27 39.37 57.34
C PHE A 35 -27.90 39.89 56.03
N GLY A 36 -28.68 40.91 56.22
CA GLY A 36 -29.74 41.54 55.46
C GLY A 36 -29.42 41.98 54.06
N CYS A 37 -30.54 42.22 53.35
CA CYS A 37 -30.65 42.85 52.04
C CYS A 37 -29.92 44.18 51.96
N ASN A 38 -29.07 44.32 50.92
CA ASN A 38 -28.88 45.65 50.29
C ASN A 38 -28.78 45.43 48.76
N GLN A 39 -29.57 46.26 48.06
CA GLN A 39 -29.62 46.27 46.60
C GLN A 39 -28.25 46.62 46.04
N ALA A 40 -27.69 45.73 45.24
CA ALA A 40 -26.55 46.02 44.41
C ALA A 40 -27.04 46.36 42.98
N GLU A 41 -26.81 47.59 42.57
CA GLU A 41 -27.03 48.08 41.21
C GLU A 41 -26.26 47.20 40.20
N THR A 42 -26.99 46.66 39.22
CA THR A 42 -26.42 45.94 38.10
C THR A 42 -25.79 46.94 37.11
N LEU A 43 -24.48 47.00 37.10
CA LEU A 43 -23.74 47.67 36.01
C LEU A 43 -23.94 46.90 34.69
N PRO A 44 -24.18 47.57 33.57
CA PRO A 44 -24.41 46.89 32.30
C PRO A 44 -23.11 46.23 31.83
N VAL A 45 -23.16 44.92 31.65
CA VAL A 45 -22.12 44.17 30.97
C VAL A 45 -22.11 44.60 29.51
N LYS A 46 -21.08 45.36 29.12
CA LYS A 46 -20.81 45.68 27.73
C LYS A 46 -20.42 44.36 27.02
N GLU A 47 -21.31 43.87 26.17
CA GLU A 47 -20.97 42.82 25.20
C GLU A 47 -19.79 43.30 24.35
N ILE A 48 -18.62 42.72 24.57
CA ILE A 48 -17.48 42.86 23.68
C ILE A 48 -17.75 41.95 22.49
N LYS A 49 -18.30 42.52 21.41
CA LYS A 49 -18.32 41.87 20.11
C LYS A 49 -16.86 41.69 19.65
N LEU A 50 -16.31 40.48 19.82
CA LEU A 50 -15.08 40.11 19.12
C LEU A 50 -15.38 40.01 17.61
N THR A 51 -15.27 41.15 16.92
CA THR A 51 -15.15 41.18 15.46
C THR A 51 -13.68 41.08 15.12
N THR A 52 -13.14 39.86 15.09
CA THR A 52 -11.93 39.58 14.34
C THR A 52 -12.20 38.44 13.40
N GLY A 53 -12.81 38.76 12.29
CA GLY A 53 -12.77 37.95 11.09
C GLY A 53 -11.36 37.99 10.49
N LEU A 54 -10.37 37.47 11.20
CA LEU A 54 -9.18 36.97 10.57
C LEU A 54 -9.63 35.71 9.80
N LYS A 55 -9.92 35.87 8.51
CA LYS A 55 -9.89 34.76 7.57
C LYS A 55 -8.45 34.24 7.61
N VAL A 56 -8.17 33.26 8.48
CA VAL A 56 -6.99 32.42 8.35
C VAL A 56 -7.16 31.80 6.97
N LYS A 57 -6.35 32.24 6.01
CA LYS A 57 -6.25 31.60 4.71
C LYS A 57 -5.82 30.20 5.04
N ALA A 58 -6.69 29.20 4.84
CA ALA A 58 -6.31 27.82 5.01
C ALA A 58 -5.08 27.60 4.14
N ILE A 59 -3.94 27.36 4.78
CA ILE A 59 -2.71 27.02 4.07
C ILE A 59 -3.01 25.62 3.54
N ASN A 60 -3.27 25.53 2.23
CA ASN A 60 -3.49 24.26 1.59
C ASN A 60 -2.12 23.60 1.46
N THR A 61 -1.74 22.78 2.42
CA THR A 61 -0.43 22.12 2.50
C THR A 61 -0.22 21.20 1.29
N TRP A 62 -1.28 20.56 0.84
CA TRP A 62 -1.22 19.54 -0.23
C TRP A 62 -1.57 20.16 -1.59
N PRO A 63 -0.66 20.07 -2.58
CA PRO A 63 -0.93 20.62 -3.91
C PRO A 63 -1.84 19.71 -4.72
N LYS A 64 -2.66 20.30 -5.57
CA LYS A 64 -3.24 19.54 -6.66
C LYS A 64 -2.16 19.23 -7.69
N LEU A 65 -1.91 17.94 -7.92
CA LEU A 65 -0.84 17.52 -8.84
C LEU A 65 -1.24 17.73 -10.30
N LYS A 66 -0.22 17.95 -11.12
CA LYS A 66 -0.36 17.89 -12.58
C LYS A 66 0.17 16.54 -13.03
N PHE A 67 -0.74 15.67 -13.45
CA PHE A 67 -0.39 14.35 -13.94
C PHE A 67 -0.02 14.42 -15.43
N ASP A 68 1.01 13.68 -15.81
CA ASP A 68 1.34 13.48 -17.23
C ASP A 68 0.25 12.61 -17.91
N VAL A 69 -0.28 11.62 -17.18
CA VAL A 69 -1.42 10.79 -17.65
C VAL A 69 -2.70 11.63 -17.66
N LYS A 70 -3.34 11.71 -18.81
CA LYS A 70 -4.61 12.44 -18.97
C LYS A 70 -5.80 11.51 -18.79
N LYS A 71 -6.90 12.07 -18.31
CA LYS A 71 -8.18 11.38 -18.27
C LYS A 71 -8.60 11.00 -19.70
N ASP A 72 -8.96 9.74 -19.88
CA ASP A 72 -9.48 9.20 -21.15
C ASP A 72 -10.96 8.89 -20.97
N GLU A 73 -11.83 9.66 -21.64
CA GLU A 73 -13.28 9.51 -21.53
C GLU A 73 -13.78 8.16 -22.08
N LYS A 74 -13.11 7.60 -23.11
CA LYS A 74 -13.48 6.29 -23.63
C LYS A 74 -13.17 5.17 -22.65
N LEU A 75 -12.03 5.29 -21.98
CA LEU A 75 -11.63 4.36 -20.92
C LEU A 75 -12.61 4.44 -19.74
N GLU A 76 -13.00 5.65 -19.32
CA GLU A 76 -13.98 5.82 -18.24
C GLU A 76 -15.35 5.24 -18.59
N LEU A 77 -15.82 5.40 -19.84
CA LEU A 77 -17.06 4.76 -20.31
C LEU A 77 -16.95 3.23 -20.30
N LYS A 78 -15.78 2.67 -20.67
CA LYS A 78 -15.55 1.23 -20.62
C LYS A 78 -15.57 0.69 -19.18
N ILE A 79 -15.05 1.46 -18.21
CA ILE A 79 -15.14 1.10 -16.77
C ILE A 79 -16.61 1.02 -16.35
N VAL A 80 -17.41 2.01 -16.70
CA VAL A 80 -18.85 2.02 -16.36
C VAL A 80 -19.56 0.81 -16.97
N GLU A 81 -19.27 0.48 -18.25
CA GLU A 81 -19.82 -0.70 -18.93
C GLU A 81 -19.49 -1.98 -18.18
N ILE A 82 -18.18 -2.23 -17.86
CA ILE A 82 -17.74 -3.41 -17.13
C ILE A 82 -18.43 -3.48 -15.75
N MET A 83 -18.45 -2.37 -15.02
CA MET A 83 -19.00 -2.33 -13.66
C MET A 83 -20.51 -2.53 -13.62
N SER A 84 -21.25 -2.18 -14.68
CA SER A 84 -22.71 -2.34 -14.74
C SER A 84 -23.15 -3.81 -14.68
N ASP A 85 -22.30 -4.72 -15.14
CA ASP A 85 -22.57 -6.15 -15.22
C ASP A 85 -22.00 -6.92 -13.99
N MET A 86 -21.20 -6.25 -13.14
CA MET A 86 -20.58 -6.88 -11.98
C MET A 86 -21.52 -7.03 -10.80
N THR A 87 -21.56 -8.23 -10.22
CA THR A 87 -22.18 -8.49 -8.92
C THR A 87 -21.35 -7.87 -7.78
N LEU A 88 -21.93 -7.78 -6.57
CA LEU A 88 -21.20 -7.33 -5.39
C LEU A 88 -20.01 -8.24 -5.10
N GLU A 89 -20.19 -9.56 -5.24
CA GLU A 89 -19.17 -10.58 -5.03
C GLU A 89 -17.98 -10.37 -5.96
N GLN A 90 -18.23 -10.16 -7.24
CA GLN A 90 -17.18 -9.85 -8.23
C GLN A 90 -16.46 -8.53 -7.92
N LYS A 91 -17.20 -7.50 -7.50
CA LYS A 91 -16.61 -6.21 -7.10
C LYS A 91 -15.67 -6.36 -5.90
N VAL A 92 -16.10 -7.06 -4.85
CA VAL A 92 -15.27 -7.31 -3.67
C VAL A 92 -14.06 -8.18 -4.03
N ALA A 93 -14.22 -9.18 -4.90
CA ALA A 93 -13.10 -10.01 -5.35
C ALA A 93 -11.98 -9.21 -6.04
N GLN A 94 -12.33 -8.12 -6.77
CA GLN A 94 -11.31 -7.24 -7.33
C GLN A 94 -10.46 -6.54 -6.26
N MET A 95 -10.98 -6.38 -5.03
CA MET A 95 -10.30 -5.73 -3.91
C MET A 95 -9.45 -6.69 -3.07
N ILE A 96 -9.48 -7.99 -3.32
CA ILE A 96 -8.73 -9.01 -2.57
C ILE A 96 -7.48 -9.42 -3.36
N GLN A 97 -6.32 -9.34 -2.70
CA GLN A 97 -5.03 -9.75 -3.24
C GLN A 97 -4.41 -10.82 -2.32
N PRO A 98 -4.72 -12.10 -2.55
CA PRO A 98 -4.11 -13.21 -1.81
C PRO A 98 -2.71 -13.55 -2.34
N GLU A 99 -1.98 -14.37 -1.60
CA GLU A 99 -0.62 -14.80 -1.91
C GLU A 99 -0.62 -16.17 -2.58
N ILE A 100 0.37 -16.44 -3.45
CA ILE A 100 0.43 -17.68 -4.26
C ILE A 100 0.49 -18.98 -3.45
N ARG A 101 0.88 -18.93 -2.17
CA ARG A 101 0.88 -20.11 -1.28
C ARG A 101 -0.50 -20.43 -0.70
N ASP A 102 -1.41 -19.46 -0.71
CA ASP A 102 -2.69 -19.52 -0.01
C ASP A 102 -3.87 -19.71 -0.97
N ILE A 103 -3.61 -19.69 -2.28
CA ILE A 103 -4.63 -19.91 -3.32
C ILE A 103 -4.14 -20.85 -4.42
N THR A 104 -5.11 -21.44 -5.09
CA THR A 104 -4.91 -22.26 -6.28
C THR A 104 -5.56 -21.63 -7.52
N PRO A 105 -5.24 -22.09 -8.75
CA PRO A 105 -5.99 -21.69 -9.94
C PRO A 105 -7.50 -21.97 -9.82
N GLU A 106 -7.91 -22.98 -9.06
CA GLU A 106 -9.32 -23.26 -8.81
C GLU A 106 -9.97 -22.22 -7.91
N ASP A 107 -9.25 -21.73 -6.89
CA ASP A 107 -9.71 -20.60 -6.08
C ASP A 107 -9.82 -19.35 -6.94
N MET A 108 -8.86 -19.09 -7.84
CA MET A 108 -8.92 -17.98 -8.79
C MET A 108 -10.17 -18.07 -9.67
N ARG A 109 -10.49 -19.24 -10.25
CA ARG A 109 -11.69 -19.47 -11.07
C ARG A 109 -12.97 -19.26 -10.28
N LYS A 110 -12.95 -19.65 -9.01
CA LYS A 110 -14.14 -19.60 -8.15
C LYS A 110 -14.47 -18.20 -7.66
N TYR A 111 -13.47 -17.39 -7.35
CA TYR A 111 -13.65 -16.09 -6.71
C TYR A 111 -13.36 -14.91 -7.65
N GLY A 112 -12.58 -15.07 -8.71
CA GLY A 112 -12.25 -14.00 -9.67
C GLY A 112 -11.42 -12.88 -9.05
N PHE A 113 -10.39 -13.21 -8.25
CA PHE A 113 -9.55 -12.18 -7.59
C PHE A 113 -8.96 -11.18 -8.58
N GLY A 114 -9.07 -9.89 -8.25
CA GLY A 114 -8.55 -8.82 -9.09
C GLY A 114 -7.04 -8.84 -9.26
N SER A 115 -6.33 -9.33 -8.26
CA SER A 115 -4.88 -9.50 -8.26
C SER A 115 -4.46 -10.58 -7.28
N TYR A 116 -3.21 -11.01 -7.40
CA TYR A 116 -2.53 -11.89 -6.46
C TYR A 116 -1.05 -11.49 -6.39
N LEU A 117 -0.33 -11.97 -5.37
CA LEU A 117 1.08 -11.63 -5.20
C LEU A 117 1.93 -12.85 -4.82
N ASN A 118 3.24 -12.68 -4.93
CA ASN A 118 4.19 -13.49 -4.17
C ASN A 118 4.95 -12.60 -3.19
N GLY A 119 5.00 -13.01 -1.93
CA GLY A 119 5.83 -12.38 -0.92
C GLY A 119 7.27 -12.89 -0.95
N GLY A 120 8.13 -12.31 -0.13
CA GLY A 120 9.51 -12.78 0.02
C GLY A 120 9.55 -14.25 0.44
N GLY A 121 10.25 -15.07 -0.36
CA GLY A 121 10.35 -16.52 -0.12
C GLY A 121 9.16 -17.35 -0.61
N ALA A 122 8.24 -16.76 -1.38
CA ALA A 122 7.18 -17.49 -2.07
C ALA A 122 7.56 -17.72 -3.54
N PHE A 123 7.44 -18.95 -3.99
CA PHE A 123 7.83 -19.38 -5.32
C PHE A 123 6.79 -20.33 -5.89
N PRO A 124 6.65 -20.43 -7.23
CA PRO A 124 5.83 -21.47 -7.84
C PRO A 124 6.19 -22.85 -7.30
N ASN A 125 5.19 -23.65 -6.97
CA ASN A 125 5.35 -24.99 -6.39
C ASN A 125 6.12 -25.04 -5.05
N ASN A 126 6.25 -23.92 -4.33
CA ASN A 126 7.11 -23.78 -3.14
C ASN A 126 8.58 -24.15 -3.39
N ASP A 127 9.04 -24.05 -4.65
CA ASP A 127 10.42 -24.35 -5.03
C ASP A 127 11.21 -23.05 -5.28
N LYS A 128 12.17 -22.72 -4.41
CA LYS A 128 13.06 -21.57 -4.60
C LYS A 128 13.94 -21.65 -5.86
N HIS A 129 14.03 -22.84 -6.47
CA HIS A 129 14.73 -23.09 -7.72
C HIS A 129 13.78 -23.06 -8.93
N ALA A 130 12.52 -22.63 -8.74
CA ALA A 130 11.56 -22.47 -9.82
C ALA A 130 12.17 -21.68 -10.98
N THR A 131 12.09 -22.27 -12.17
CA THR A 131 12.61 -21.68 -13.41
C THR A 131 11.67 -20.58 -13.91
N PRO A 132 12.12 -19.68 -14.79
CA PRO A 132 11.21 -18.72 -15.44
C PRO A 132 9.97 -19.39 -16.07
N GLN A 133 10.11 -20.63 -16.57
CA GLN A 133 8.99 -21.37 -17.13
C GLN A 133 7.96 -21.77 -16.06
N ASP A 134 8.40 -22.12 -14.85
CA ASP A 134 7.49 -22.44 -13.75
C ASP A 134 6.68 -21.22 -13.33
N TRP A 135 7.31 -20.04 -13.28
CA TRP A 135 6.64 -18.76 -13.03
C TRP A 135 5.59 -18.45 -14.09
N ILE A 136 5.94 -18.59 -15.38
CA ILE A 136 5.01 -18.37 -16.49
C ILE A 136 3.86 -19.37 -16.46
N ASN A 137 4.13 -20.64 -16.17
CA ASN A 137 3.08 -21.64 -16.08
C ASN A 137 2.06 -21.28 -14.99
N LEU A 138 2.50 -20.80 -13.83
CA LEU A 138 1.59 -20.32 -12.79
C LEU A 138 0.84 -19.06 -13.24
N ALA A 139 1.55 -18.08 -13.84
CA ALA A 139 0.92 -16.86 -14.36
C ALA A 139 -0.18 -17.18 -15.38
N GLU A 140 0.10 -18.09 -16.31
CA GLU A 140 -0.87 -18.54 -17.33
C GLU A 140 -2.07 -19.25 -16.70
N GLN A 141 -1.85 -20.15 -15.75
CA GLN A 141 -2.93 -20.85 -15.06
C GLN A 141 -3.85 -19.90 -14.30
N MET A 142 -3.28 -18.94 -13.57
CA MET A 142 -4.06 -17.92 -12.85
C MET A 142 -4.82 -17.01 -13.80
N TYR A 143 -4.18 -16.59 -14.91
CA TYR A 143 -4.82 -15.76 -15.92
C TYR A 143 -6.01 -16.51 -16.55
N GLN A 144 -5.81 -17.74 -17.06
CA GLN A 144 -6.86 -18.53 -17.67
C GLN A 144 -8.01 -18.81 -16.70
N ALA A 145 -7.70 -19.07 -15.43
CA ALA A 145 -8.70 -19.23 -14.40
C ALA A 145 -9.51 -17.95 -14.13
N SER A 146 -8.87 -16.78 -14.19
CA SER A 146 -9.54 -15.49 -13.92
C SER A 146 -10.49 -15.03 -15.03
N ILE A 147 -10.34 -15.54 -16.25
CA ILE A 147 -11.20 -15.21 -17.39
C ILE A 147 -12.20 -16.33 -17.74
N ASP A 148 -12.18 -17.42 -16.97
CA ASP A 148 -13.12 -18.54 -17.11
C ASP A 148 -14.40 -18.23 -16.32
N ASP A 149 -15.44 -17.81 -17.00
CA ASP A 149 -16.73 -17.38 -16.44
C ASP A 149 -17.64 -18.51 -15.96
N SER A 150 -17.18 -19.75 -16.03
CA SER A 150 -18.01 -20.96 -15.77
C SER A 150 -18.50 -21.07 -14.32
N ILE A 151 -17.86 -20.41 -13.35
CA ILE A 151 -18.21 -20.49 -11.92
C ILE A 151 -18.64 -19.12 -11.37
N ASP A 152 -17.79 -18.10 -11.50
CA ASP A 152 -18.06 -16.78 -10.90
C ASP A 152 -18.74 -15.82 -11.89
N GLY A 153 -18.82 -16.16 -13.17
CA GLY A 153 -19.40 -15.34 -14.23
C GLY A 153 -18.54 -14.14 -14.63
N SER A 154 -17.25 -14.10 -14.22
CA SER A 154 -16.33 -13.00 -14.52
C SER A 154 -15.36 -13.37 -15.64
N THR A 155 -15.04 -12.39 -16.49
CA THR A 155 -13.97 -12.48 -17.50
C THR A 155 -12.89 -11.42 -17.26
N ILE A 156 -12.84 -10.85 -16.05
CA ILE A 156 -11.90 -9.76 -15.72
C ILE A 156 -10.53 -10.35 -15.41
N PRO A 157 -9.48 -10.09 -16.24
CA PRO A 157 -8.18 -10.68 -16.05
C PRO A 157 -7.54 -10.24 -14.73
N THR A 158 -6.92 -11.18 -14.02
CA THR A 158 -6.14 -10.91 -12.80
C THR A 158 -4.79 -10.26 -13.09
N MET A 159 -4.15 -9.64 -12.08
CA MET A 159 -2.79 -9.08 -12.13
C MET A 159 -1.89 -9.76 -11.10
N TRP A 160 -0.64 -10.03 -11.45
CA TRP A 160 0.35 -10.51 -10.50
C TRP A 160 1.25 -9.37 -10.01
N GLY A 161 1.29 -9.13 -8.69
CA GLY A 161 2.16 -8.15 -8.03
C GLY A 161 3.34 -8.82 -7.33
N THR A 162 4.53 -8.18 -7.37
CA THR A 162 5.73 -8.69 -6.68
C THR A 162 6.63 -7.57 -6.18
N ASP A 163 7.46 -7.88 -5.17
CA ASP A 163 8.58 -7.03 -4.80
C ASP A 163 9.75 -7.20 -5.77
N ALA A 164 10.20 -6.09 -6.34
CA ALA A 164 11.40 -5.99 -7.16
C ALA A 164 12.05 -4.62 -6.96
N VAL A 165 12.45 -4.31 -5.73
CA VAL A 165 12.89 -2.97 -5.31
C VAL A 165 14.25 -2.58 -5.90
N HIS A 166 15.17 -3.55 -6.04
CA HIS A 166 16.51 -3.34 -6.58
C HIS A 166 16.93 -4.46 -7.56
N GLY A 167 16.03 -4.86 -8.44
CA GLY A 167 16.12 -5.99 -9.36
C GLY A 167 15.07 -7.04 -9.01
N HIS A 168 14.92 -8.05 -9.90
CA HIS A 168 13.96 -9.14 -9.71
C HIS A 168 14.51 -10.22 -8.77
N ASN A 169 14.53 -9.93 -7.47
CA ASN A 169 15.18 -10.76 -6.45
C ASN A 169 14.47 -12.11 -6.17
N ASN A 170 13.36 -12.38 -6.82
CA ASN A 170 12.59 -13.63 -6.60
C ASN A 170 13.07 -14.81 -7.47
N ILE A 171 13.90 -14.55 -8.48
CA ILE A 171 14.38 -15.60 -9.39
C ILE A 171 15.89 -15.72 -9.34
N ILE A 172 16.40 -16.96 -9.23
CA ILE A 172 17.84 -17.24 -9.22
C ILE A 172 18.45 -16.84 -10.57
N GLY A 173 19.54 -16.09 -10.52
CA GLY A 173 20.28 -15.64 -11.69
C GLY A 173 19.91 -14.23 -12.18
N ALA A 174 18.80 -13.64 -11.70
CA ALA A 174 18.45 -12.26 -12.04
C ALA A 174 19.54 -11.25 -11.64
N THR A 175 19.52 -10.09 -12.28
CA THR A 175 20.44 -9.00 -11.96
C THR A 175 19.96 -8.31 -10.67
N LEU A 176 20.79 -8.40 -9.63
CA LEU A 176 20.61 -7.59 -8.42
C LEU A 176 21.46 -6.33 -8.51
N PHE A 177 20.84 -5.22 -8.13
CA PHE A 177 21.50 -3.92 -8.03
C PHE A 177 21.81 -3.60 -6.56
N PRO A 178 22.69 -2.62 -6.26
CA PRO A 178 22.84 -2.14 -4.90
C PRO A 178 21.49 -1.75 -4.29
N HIS A 179 21.36 -1.89 -2.98
CA HIS A 179 20.18 -1.37 -2.27
C HIS A 179 20.05 0.15 -2.46
N ASN A 180 18.84 0.67 -2.26
CA ASN A 180 18.49 2.06 -2.55
C ASN A 180 19.42 3.07 -1.88
N ILE A 181 19.90 2.81 -0.65
CA ILE A 181 20.87 3.68 0.03
C ILE A 181 22.17 3.83 -0.79
N GLY A 182 22.67 2.75 -1.39
CA GLY A 182 23.84 2.78 -2.27
C GLY A 182 23.55 3.50 -3.59
N LEU A 183 22.37 3.25 -4.18
CA LEU A 183 21.92 3.95 -5.39
C LEU A 183 21.74 5.45 -5.15
N GLY A 184 21.25 5.82 -3.96
CA GLY A 184 21.13 7.23 -3.53
C GLY A 184 22.49 7.91 -3.46
N ALA A 185 23.48 7.24 -2.86
CA ALA A 185 24.86 7.73 -2.76
C ALA A 185 25.51 7.94 -4.14
N ALA A 186 25.17 7.12 -5.15
CA ALA A 186 25.68 7.25 -6.51
C ALA A 186 25.21 8.54 -7.22
N ASN A 187 24.15 9.17 -6.73
CA ASN A 187 23.57 10.43 -7.24
C ASN A 187 23.43 10.46 -8.78
N ASN A 188 22.91 9.38 -9.36
CA ASN A 188 22.78 9.23 -10.81
C ASN A 188 21.37 8.79 -11.22
N PRO A 189 20.40 9.70 -11.35
CA PRO A 189 19.03 9.37 -11.71
C PRO A 189 18.88 8.73 -13.11
N LYS A 190 19.78 9.02 -14.05
CA LYS A 190 19.78 8.39 -15.39
C LYS A 190 20.15 6.91 -15.32
N LEU A 191 21.14 6.57 -14.49
CA LEU A 191 21.49 5.18 -14.24
C LEU A 191 20.32 4.45 -13.56
N LEU A 192 19.65 5.11 -12.62
CA LEU A 192 18.51 4.57 -11.91
C LEU A 192 17.32 4.28 -12.84
N GLU A 193 17.00 5.17 -13.79
CA GLU A 193 15.98 4.92 -14.82
C GLU A 193 16.34 3.66 -15.63
N LYS A 194 17.62 3.47 -15.99
CA LYS A 194 18.06 2.28 -16.71
C LYS A 194 17.99 1.00 -15.87
N ILE A 195 18.35 1.07 -14.59
CA ILE A 195 18.18 -0.02 -13.63
C ILE A 195 16.71 -0.46 -13.55
N ALA A 196 15.81 0.49 -13.45
CA ALA A 196 14.36 0.23 -13.39
C ALA A 196 13.83 -0.40 -14.70
N GLN A 197 14.35 0.00 -15.87
CA GLN A 197 14.02 -0.64 -17.15
C GLN A 197 14.46 -2.11 -17.19
N ILE A 198 15.66 -2.41 -16.68
CA ILE A 198 16.18 -3.78 -16.60
C ILE A 198 15.31 -4.60 -15.63
N THR A 199 15.00 -4.04 -14.48
CA THR A 199 14.11 -4.68 -13.49
C THR A 199 12.76 -5.02 -14.12
N ALA A 200 12.12 -4.08 -14.83
CA ALA A 200 10.88 -4.33 -15.55
C ALA A 200 11.01 -5.48 -16.56
N THR A 201 12.10 -5.48 -17.35
CA THR A 201 12.35 -6.53 -18.33
C THR A 201 12.48 -7.91 -17.67
N GLU A 202 13.29 -8.03 -16.62
CA GLU A 202 13.50 -9.33 -15.95
C GLU A 202 12.24 -9.80 -15.21
N VAL A 203 11.44 -8.89 -14.67
CA VAL A 203 10.13 -9.21 -14.07
C VAL A 203 9.17 -9.77 -15.12
N MET A 204 9.09 -9.16 -16.29
CA MET A 204 8.21 -9.63 -17.37
C MET A 204 8.62 -10.99 -17.95
N VAL A 205 9.90 -11.38 -17.84
CA VAL A 205 10.35 -12.74 -18.23
C VAL A 205 9.61 -13.81 -17.43
N THR A 206 9.17 -13.50 -16.22
CA THR A 206 8.41 -14.38 -15.33
C THR A 206 6.88 -14.23 -15.42
N GLY A 207 6.39 -13.41 -16.37
CA GLY A 207 4.95 -13.23 -16.60
C GLY A 207 4.26 -12.25 -15.64
N ILE A 208 5.02 -11.49 -14.87
CA ILE A 208 4.51 -10.56 -13.85
C ILE A 208 4.29 -9.18 -14.47
N ASP A 209 3.18 -8.51 -14.12
CA ASP A 209 2.74 -7.23 -14.68
C ASP A 209 2.95 -6.03 -13.76
N TRP A 210 3.11 -6.27 -12.46
CA TRP A 210 3.05 -5.24 -11.45
C TRP A 210 4.16 -5.40 -10.41
N VAL A 211 4.87 -4.28 -10.08
CA VAL A 211 5.93 -4.27 -9.08
C VAL A 211 5.61 -3.30 -7.94
N PHE A 212 5.93 -3.72 -6.71
CA PHE A 212 5.83 -2.91 -5.50
C PHE A 212 7.12 -2.08 -5.32
N ALA A 213 7.37 -1.20 -6.27
CA ALA A 213 8.51 -0.29 -6.32
C ALA A 213 8.15 0.99 -7.10
N PRO A 214 8.78 2.14 -6.74
CA PRO A 214 9.87 2.33 -5.81
C PRO A 214 9.44 2.52 -4.35
N THR A 215 10.34 2.18 -3.40
CA THR A 215 10.28 2.70 -2.04
C THR A 215 10.79 4.14 -2.07
N VAL A 216 9.97 5.10 -1.63
CA VAL A 216 10.29 6.54 -1.64
C VAL A 216 10.30 7.15 -0.23
N ALA A 217 10.61 6.32 0.76
CA ALA A 217 10.82 6.75 2.13
C ALA A 217 11.99 7.75 2.21
N THR A 218 11.78 8.85 2.94
CA THR A 218 12.85 9.78 3.33
C THR A 218 13.28 9.41 4.74
N VAL A 219 14.45 8.80 4.89
CA VAL A 219 14.96 8.27 6.14
C VAL A 219 15.37 9.40 7.08
N ARG A 220 14.85 9.41 8.32
CA ARG A 220 15.15 10.42 9.32
C ARG A 220 15.87 9.89 10.54
N ASP A 221 15.93 8.57 10.68
CA ASP A 221 16.63 7.90 11.77
C ASP A 221 17.25 6.60 11.25
N ASP A 222 18.58 6.51 11.26
CA ASP A 222 19.33 5.36 10.73
C ASP A 222 19.13 4.06 11.53
N ARG A 223 18.52 4.14 12.70
CA ARG A 223 18.11 2.96 13.49
C ARG A 223 16.94 2.22 12.90
N TRP A 224 16.19 2.85 12.00
CA TRP A 224 15.09 2.20 11.29
C TRP A 224 15.59 0.99 10.49
N GLY A 225 15.02 -0.19 10.75
CA GLY A 225 15.47 -1.46 10.17
C GLY A 225 15.40 -1.53 8.63
N ARG A 226 14.65 -0.61 7.99
CA ARG A 226 14.48 -0.49 6.54
C ARG A 226 15.21 0.70 5.93
N THR A 227 16.14 1.31 6.67
CA THR A 227 16.95 2.46 6.18
C THR A 227 17.58 2.18 4.81
N TYR A 228 18.05 0.95 4.57
CA TYR A 228 18.65 0.55 3.30
C TYR A 228 17.70 0.62 2.09
N GLU A 229 16.38 0.62 2.31
CA GLU A 229 15.37 0.77 1.27
C GLU A 229 15.14 2.24 0.87
N GLY A 230 15.57 3.20 1.66
CA GLY A 230 15.50 4.64 1.34
C GLY A 230 16.67 5.09 0.47
N TYR A 231 16.44 6.00 -0.47
CA TYR A 231 17.50 6.56 -1.30
C TYR A 231 18.33 7.59 -0.55
N SER A 232 17.74 8.36 0.35
CA SER A 232 18.41 9.47 1.06
C SER A 232 17.58 9.97 2.23
N GLU A 233 18.24 10.70 3.12
CA GLU A 233 17.63 11.59 4.11
C GLU A 233 17.19 12.93 3.47
N ASP A 234 17.68 13.26 2.28
CA ASP A 234 17.33 14.46 1.53
C ASP A 234 16.08 14.19 0.66
N PRO A 235 14.94 14.85 0.92
CA PRO A 235 13.72 14.67 0.15
C PRO A 235 13.84 15.09 -1.33
N GLU A 236 14.76 15.97 -1.71
CA GLU A 236 14.95 16.34 -3.11
C GLU A 236 15.68 15.26 -3.93
N ILE A 237 16.56 14.50 -3.30
CA ILE A 237 17.14 13.29 -3.91
C ILE A 237 16.05 12.24 -4.10
N VAL A 238 15.27 11.95 -3.05
CA VAL A 238 14.15 10.98 -3.11
C VAL A 238 13.16 11.38 -4.20
N LYS A 239 12.79 12.66 -4.30
CA LYS A 239 11.91 13.21 -5.32
C LYS A 239 12.43 12.98 -6.74
N THR A 240 13.71 13.27 -6.97
CA THR A 240 14.36 13.09 -8.28
C THR A 240 14.38 11.62 -8.67
N TYR A 241 14.68 10.75 -7.72
CA TYR A 241 14.79 9.31 -7.92
C TYR A 241 13.44 8.63 -8.14
N ALA A 242 12.42 9.04 -7.39
CA ALA A 242 11.06 8.52 -7.57
C ALA A 242 10.58 8.67 -9.02
N LYS A 243 10.81 9.85 -9.61
CA LYS A 243 10.48 10.08 -11.02
C LYS A 243 11.28 9.16 -11.96
N ALA A 244 12.57 9.02 -11.73
CA ALA A 244 13.44 8.21 -12.60
C ALA A 244 13.03 6.74 -12.60
N ILE A 245 12.74 6.17 -11.42
CA ILE A 245 12.32 4.77 -11.29
C ILE A 245 10.95 4.55 -11.92
N VAL A 246 9.97 5.42 -11.64
CA VAL A 246 8.64 5.29 -12.26
C VAL A 246 8.75 5.31 -13.78
N HIS A 247 9.54 6.21 -14.35
CA HIS A 247 9.78 6.24 -15.80
C HIS A 247 10.47 4.96 -16.31
N GLY A 248 11.41 4.42 -15.54
CA GLY A 248 12.10 3.18 -15.95
C GLY A 248 11.19 1.95 -15.89
N LEU A 249 10.39 1.80 -14.83
CA LEU A 249 9.47 0.67 -14.67
C LEU A 249 8.28 0.76 -15.63
N GLN A 250 7.65 1.93 -15.70
CA GLN A 250 6.32 2.10 -16.27
C GLN A 250 6.33 2.83 -17.63
N GLY A 251 7.46 3.39 -18.02
CA GLY A 251 7.58 4.20 -19.24
C GLY A 251 7.14 5.65 -19.06
N LYS A 252 7.24 6.42 -20.13
CA LYS A 252 6.91 7.85 -20.14
C LYS A 252 5.64 8.09 -20.97
N VAL A 253 4.74 8.91 -20.46
CA VAL A 253 3.52 9.31 -21.16
C VAL A 253 3.87 9.95 -22.52
N GLY A 254 3.16 9.52 -23.56
CA GLY A 254 3.41 9.96 -24.95
C GLY A 254 4.60 9.28 -25.63
N GLN A 255 5.25 8.32 -24.98
CA GLN A 255 6.32 7.49 -25.55
C GLN A 255 5.99 6.00 -25.43
N ASP A 256 6.23 5.41 -24.27
CA ASP A 256 6.16 3.98 -24.01
C ASP A 256 5.46 3.64 -22.68
N PHE A 257 4.58 4.55 -22.23
CA PHE A 257 3.83 4.40 -20.98
C PHE A 257 2.97 3.12 -21.00
N LEU A 258 3.26 2.21 -20.07
CA LEU A 258 2.60 0.90 -19.92
C LEU A 258 2.57 0.06 -21.21
N ALA A 259 3.53 0.31 -22.11
CA ALA A 259 3.74 -0.52 -23.30
C ALA A 259 4.15 -1.96 -22.93
N ASP A 260 4.25 -2.85 -23.90
CA ASP A 260 4.56 -4.28 -23.71
C ASP A 260 5.89 -4.57 -23.04
N ASN A 261 6.76 -3.57 -22.94
CA ASN A 261 8.06 -3.65 -22.26
C ASN A 261 8.07 -2.90 -20.93
N ARG A 262 6.91 -2.65 -20.32
CA ARG A 262 6.75 -1.91 -19.06
C ARG A 262 5.83 -2.65 -18.09
N VAL A 263 6.01 -2.39 -16.80
CA VAL A 263 5.20 -2.93 -15.70
C VAL A 263 4.52 -1.80 -14.94
N ILE A 264 3.45 -2.11 -14.21
CA ILE A 264 2.80 -1.16 -13.30
C ILE A 264 3.76 -0.91 -12.13
N SER A 265 3.98 0.35 -11.77
CA SER A 265 4.79 0.76 -10.61
C SER A 265 3.91 1.13 -9.41
N THR A 266 4.46 0.95 -8.21
CA THR A 266 3.83 1.35 -6.93
C THR A 266 4.78 2.21 -6.13
N VAL A 267 4.43 3.46 -5.85
CA VAL A 267 5.20 4.27 -4.90
C VAL A 267 4.82 3.88 -3.48
N LYS A 268 5.83 3.61 -2.61
CA LYS A 268 5.61 3.05 -1.26
C LYS A 268 6.59 3.60 -0.23
N HIS A 269 6.27 3.59 1.07
CA HIS A 269 4.99 3.29 1.68
C HIS A 269 4.35 4.58 2.14
N PHE A 270 3.20 4.89 1.64
CA PHE A 270 2.49 6.14 1.90
C PHE A 270 1.86 6.10 3.29
N LEU A 271 2.23 6.94 4.26
CA LEU A 271 3.18 8.03 4.18
C LEU A 271 3.91 8.18 5.53
N GLY A 272 5.24 8.38 5.48
CA GLY A 272 6.02 8.75 6.66
C GLY A 272 6.80 7.63 7.33
N ASP A 273 6.89 6.44 6.72
CA ASP A 273 7.58 5.25 7.24
C ASP A 273 9.04 5.48 7.65
N GLY A 274 9.80 6.29 6.90
CA GLY A 274 11.18 6.66 7.24
C GLY A 274 11.32 7.70 8.35
N GLY A 275 10.22 8.17 8.95
CA GLY A 275 10.18 9.23 9.96
C GLY A 275 9.65 8.79 11.33
N THR A 276 9.55 7.50 11.60
CA THR A 276 9.05 6.98 12.86
C THR A 276 9.96 7.33 14.04
N VAL A 277 9.36 7.56 15.19
CA VAL A 277 10.09 7.91 16.42
C VAL A 277 11.09 6.82 16.79
N ASN A 278 12.34 7.18 17.05
CA ASN A 278 13.44 6.26 17.36
C ASN A 278 13.79 5.25 16.26
N GLY A 279 13.24 5.40 15.06
CA GLY A 279 13.40 4.43 13.98
C GLY A 279 12.65 3.12 14.23
N ASP A 280 11.64 3.13 15.07
CA ASP A 280 10.81 1.93 15.31
C ASP A 280 10.05 1.56 14.04
N ASP A 281 10.35 0.38 13.50
CA ASP A 281 9.66 -0.09 12.30
C ASP A 281 8.16 -0.24 12.56
N GLN A 282 7.32 0.28 11.64
CA GLN A 282 5.87 0.33 11.78
C GLN A 282 5.37 1.19 12.98
N GLY A 283 6.26 1.98 13.59
CA GLY A 283 5.97 2.86 14.71
C GLY A 283 5.14 4.10 14.33
N ASP A 284 5.19 5.13 15.19
CA ASP A 284 4.45 6.38 14.96
C ASP A 284 5.37 7.48 14.42
N THR A 285 4.91 8.18 13.40
CA THR A 285 5.55 9.38 12.86
C THR A 285 4.89 10.59 13.49
N ILE A 286 5.61 11.22 14.41
CA ILE A 286 5.16 12.43 15.10
C ILE A 286 5.77 13.64 14.40
N SER A 287 5.01 14.23 13.48
CA SER A 287 5.42 15.41 12.72
C SER A 287 4.26 16.36 12.51
N SER A 288 4.55 17.64 12.31
CA SER A 288 3.54 18.56 11.79
C SER A 288 3.13 18.11 10.37
N GLU A 289 1.95 18.52 9.93
CA GLU A 289 1.50 18.25 8.55
C GLU A 289 2.43 18.89 7.52
N GLN A 290 2.97 20.07 7.83
CA GLN A 290 3.94 20.78 7.00
C GLN A 290 5.24 19.98 6.85
N ASP A 291 5.74 19.38 7.93
CA ASP A 291 6.94 18.55 7.90
C ASP A 291 6.67 17.22 7.20
N LEU A 292 5.50 16.59 7.43
CA LEU A 292 5.06 15.39 6.72
C LEU A 292 5.08 15.65 5.20
N PHE A 293 4.54 16.79 4.78
CA PHE A 293 4.56 17.23 3.38
C PHE A 293 5.98 17.52 2.88
N ALA A 294 6.71 18.38 3.59
CA ALA A 294 8.00 18.89 3.13
C ALA A 294 9.08 17.78 3.04
N ILE A 295 9.03 16.80 3.95
CA ILE A 295 10.02 15.76 4.07
C ILE A 295 9.55 14.47 3.38
N HIS A 296 8.40 13.94 3.79
CA HIS A 296 7.98 12.59 3.45
C HIS A 296 7.16 12.49 2.17
N ALA A 297 6.50 13.60 1.73
CA ALA A 297 5.65 13.55 0.54
C ALA A 297 6.39 13.78 -0.79
N GLN A 298 7.63 14.26 -0.78
CA GLN A 298 8.28 14.72 -2.00
C GLN A 298 8.49 13.61 -3.06
N GLY A 299 8.80 12.40 -2.62
CA GLY A 299 8.88 11.22 -3.51
C GLY A 299 7.54 10.89 -4.16
N TYR A 300 6.44 10.99 -3.40
CA TYR A 300 5.09 10.73 -3.92
C TYR A 300 4.66 11.80 -4.92
N ILE A 301 4.91 13.06 -4.63
CA ILE A 301 4.58 14.17 -5.55
C ILE A 301 5.19 13.92 -6.93
N SER A 302 6.46 13.56 -6.98
CA SER A 302 7.15 13.37 -8.25
C SER A 302 6.85 12.02 -8.92
N GLY A 303 6.72 10.96 -8.13
CA GLY A 303 6.38 9.62 -8.64
C GLY A 303 4.96 9.55 -9.21
N LEU A 304 3.99 10.18 -8.53
CA LEU A 304 2.62 10.27 -9.02
C LEU A 304 2.51 11.17 -10.25
N ALA A 305 3.17 12.33 -10.24
CA ALA A 305 3.21 13.21 -11.42
C ALA A 305 3.83 12.51 -12.64
N ALA A 306 4.84 11.64 -12.43
CA ALA A 306 5.45 10.83 -13.47
C ALA A 306 4.53 9.70 -14.00
N GLY A 307 3.41 9.45 -13.33
CA GLY A 307 2.37 8.53 -13.81
C GLY A 307 2.24 7.23 -13.04
N SER A 308 2.86 7.06 -11.85
CA SER A 308 2.67 5.85 -11.05
C SER A 308 1.19 5.54 -10.87
N GLN A 309 0.80 4.30 -11.13
CA GLN A 309 -0.61 3.89 -11.15
C GLN A 309 -1.08 3.30 -9.82
N SER A 310 -0.16 3.02 -8.90
CA SER A 310 -0.48 2.45 -7.59
C SER A 310 0.29 3.17 -6.48
N VAL A 311 -0.33 3.23 -5.32
CA VAL A 311 0.25 3.67 -4.05
C VAL A 311 0.05 2.56 -3.03
N MET A 312 1.08 2.20 -2.27
CA MET A 312 0.95 1.27 -1.15
C MET A 312 0.89 2.04 0.15
N ALA A 313 -0.16 1.77 0.95
CA ALA A 313 -0.31 2.35 2.28
C ALA A 313 0.78 1.85 3.22
N SER A 314 1.22 2.69 4.15
CA SER A 314 2.29 2.33 5.09
C SER A 314 1.79 1.68 6.37
N PHE A 315 2.63 0.85 6.98
CA PHE A 315 2.38 0.26 8.31
C PHE A 315 2.47 1.27 9.45
N ASN A 316 3.21 2.38 9.29
CA ASN A 316 3.37 3.33 10.37
C ASN A 316 2.04 4.03 10.72
N SER A 317 2.03 4.64 11.89
CA SER A 317 1.01 5.62 12.26
C SER A 317 1.51 7.03 11.95
N TRP A 318 0.59 7.95 11.76
CA TRP A 318 0.83 9.38 11.82
C TRP A 318 -0.02 9.98 12.93
N GLN A 319 0.62 10.61 13.93
CA GLN A 319 -0.07 11.18 15.09
C GLN A 319 -0.92 10.12 15.84
N GLY A 320 -0.43 8.88 15.92
CA GLY A 320 -1.10 7.78 16.60
C GLY A 320 -2.13 7.01 15.78
N GLU A 321 -2.50 7.47 14.57
CA GLU A 321 -3.46 6.79 13.70
C GLU A 321 -2.75 5.99 12.60
N LYS A 322 -2.99 4.68 12.52
CA LYS A 322 -2.45 3.80 11.45
C LYS A 322 -2.86 4.29 10.07
N VAL A 323 -1.89 4.44 9.16
CA VAL A 323 -2.14 4.96 7.81
C VAL A 323 -3.18 4.13 7.05
N HIS A 324 -3.19 2.81 7.21
CA HIS A 324 -4.20 1.94 6.59
C HIS A 324 -5.65 2.25 7.00
N GLY A 325 -5.87 2.98 8.09
CA GLY A 325 -7.19 3.43 8.56
C GLY A 325 -7.37 4.95 8.53
N ASN A 326 -6.39 5.69 8.02
CA ASN A 326 -6.40 7.14 8.05
C ASN A 326 -7.10 7.71 6.80
N GLU A 327 -8.38 8.04 6.93
CA GLU A 327 -9.21 8.61 5.86
C GLU A 327 -8.65 9.95 5.35
N TYR A 328 -8.12 10.77 6.26
CA TYR A 328 -7.55 12.06 5.89
C TYR A 328 -6.42 11.89 4.88
N LEU A 329 -5.45 11.01 5.17
CA LEU A 329 -4.30 10.80 4.30
C LEU A 329 -4.68 10.06 3.00
N LEU A 330 -5.46 8.96 3.09
CA LEU A 330 -5.73 8.10 1.93
C LEU A 330 -6.79 8.69 1.00
N THR A 331 -7.83 9.33 1.53
CA THR A 331 -8.92 9.89 0.73
C THR A 331 -8.74 11.38 0.53
N GLN A 332 -8.78 12.19 1.60
CA GLN A 332 -8.84 13.65 1.46
C GLN A 332 -7.54 14.21 0.86
N VAL A 333 -6.37 13.75 1.31
CA VAL A 333 -5.08 14.20 0.80
C VAL A 333 -4.77 13.57 -0.55
N LEU A 334 -4.61 12.23 -0.58
CA LEU A 334 -4.09 11.55 -1.77
C LEU A 334 -5.06 11.59 -2.94
N LYS A 335 -6.32 11.18 -2.73
CA LYS A 335 -7.29 11.04 -3.82
C LYS A 335 -7.93 12.38 -4.21
N GLU A 336 -8.35 13.21 -3.23
CA GLU A 336 -9.12 14.42 -3.50
C GLU A 336 -8.23 15.64 -3.75
N GLN A 337 -7.33 15.99 -2.80
CA GLN A 337 -6.51 17.22 -2.92
C GLN A 337 -5.41 17.03 -3.95
N MET A 338 -4.62 15.96 -3.86
CA MET A 338 -3.57 15.68 -4.84
C MET A 338 -4.14 15.21 -6.17
N GLY A 339 -5.34 14.59 -6.18
CA GLY A 339 -6.05 14.18 -7.39
C GLY A 339 -5.58 12.84 -7.97
N PHE A 340 -5.05 11.94 -7.15
CA PHE A 340 -4.62 10.61 -7.59
C PHE A 340 -5.81 9.75 -8.04
N ASP A 341 -5.77 9.24 -9.26
CA ASP A 341 -6.84 8.46 -9.89
C ASP A 341 -6.54 6.97 -10.05
N GLY A 342 -5.33 6.51 -9.68
CA GLY A 342 -5.00 5.10 -9.55
C GLY A 342 -5.55 4.50 -8.26
N PHE A 343 -5.13 3.29 -7.90
CA PHE A 343 -5.60 2.59 -6.70
C PHE A 343 -4.58 2.60 -5.55
N VAL A 344 -5.11 2.48 -4.33
CA VAL A 344 -4.33 2.30 -3.10
C VAL A 344 -4.37 0.83 -2.70
N VAL A 345 -3.21 0.18 -2.65
CA VAL A 345 -3.05 -1.18 -2.13
C VAL A 345 -2.55 -1.13 -0.69
N GLY A 346 -3.02 -2.05 0.16
CA GLY A 346 -2.46 -2.26 1.49
C GLY A 346 -1.08 -2.90 1.43
N ASP A 347 -0.37 -2.86 2.54
CA ASP A 347 0.81 -3.67 2.77
C ASP A 347 0.42 -4.97 3.50
N TRP A 348 1.30 -5.90 3.66
CA TRP A 348 1.18 -7.26 4.19
C TRP A 348 0.32 -7.36 5.46
N ASN A 349 -0.99 -7.67 5.34
CA ASN A 349 -1.96 -7.64 6.44
C ASN A 349 -2.01 -6.31 7.22
N GLY A 350 -1.59 -5.19 6.63
CA GLY A 350 -1.52 -3.89 7.30
C GLY A 350 -2.87 -3.38 7.80
N HIS A 351 -3.95 -3.74 7.13
CA HIS A 351 -5.31 -3.45 7.57
C HIS A 351 -5.64 -4.08 8.93
N GLY A 352 -5.09 -5.27 9.24
CA GLY A 352 -5.26 -5.94 10.52
C GLY A 352 -4.60 -5.21 11.71
N GLN A 353 -3.72 -4.24 11.45
CA GLN A 353 -3.09 -3.41 12.49
C GLN A 353 -3.91 -2.16 12.85
N VAL A 354 -4.97 -1.87 12.11
CA VAL A 354 -5.85 -0.73 12.39
C VAL A 354 -6.68 -1.04 13.62
N ASP A 355 -6.83 -0.06 14.52
CA ASP A 355 -7.60 -0.24 15.75
C ASP A 355 -9.05 -0.68 15.46
N GLY A 356 -9.45 -1.77 16.11
CA GLY A 356 -10.74 -2.41 15.90
C GLY A 356 -10.84 -3.35 14.70
N CYS A 357 -9.74 -3.55 13.94
CA CYS A 357 -9.67 -4.47 12.80
C CYS A 357 -8.95 -5.78 13.13
N THR A 358 -9.14 -6.76 12.25
CA THR A 358 -8.36 -8.01 12.18
C THR A 358 -7.97 -8.29 10.73
N ASN A 359 -7.15 -9.31 10.49
CA ASN A 359 -6.82 -9.72 9.11
C ASN A 359 -8.05 -10.18 8.32
N GLU A 360 -9.07 -10.66 9.02
CA GLU A 360 -10.31 -11.18 8.45
C GLU A 360 -11.42 -10.12 8.31
N SER A 361 -11.23 -8.91 8.89
CA SER A 361 -12.30 -7.90 8.92
C SER A 361 -11.75 -6.50 9.21
N CYS A 362 -11.89 -5.59 8.23
CA CYS A 362 -11.50 -4.19 8.43
C CYS A 362 -12.32 -3.21 7.56
N PRO A 363 -13.57 -2.93 7.89
CA PRO A 363 -14.36 -1.94 7.16
C PRO A 363 -13.75 -0.53 7.26
N LYS A 364 -13.05 -0.23 8.35
CA LYS A 364 -12.39 1.06 8.56
C LYS A 364 -11.36 1.36 7.48
N SER A 365 -10.53 0.38 7.07
CA SER A 365 -9.55 0.59 5.99
C SER A 365 -10.21 0.85 4.63
N VAL A 366 -11.29 0.13 4.31
CA VAL A 366 -12.05 0.37 3.07
C VAL A 366 -12.61 1.79 3.08
N ASN A 367 -13.29 2.17 4.15
CA ASN A 367 -13.89 3.49 4.30
C ASN A 367 -12.84 4.61 4.30
N ALA A 368 -11.65 4.34 4.83
CA ALA A 368 -10.52 5.27 4.79
C ALA A 368 -9.96 5.50 3.37
N GLY A 369 -10.24 4.61 2.43
CA GLY A 369 -9.79 4.76 1.05
C GLY A 369 -8.88 3.66 0.51
N LEU A 370 -8.70 2.55 1.26
CA LEU A 370 -8.00 1.37 0.75
C LEU A 370 -8.81 0.71 -0.38
N ASP A 371 -8.17 0.44 -1.52
CA ASP A 371 -8.83 -0.13 -2.69
C ASP A 371 -8.53 -1.62 -2.86
N ILE A 372 -7.34 -2.08 -2.46
CA ILE A 372 -6.95 -3.49 -2.51
C ILE A 372 -6.39 -3.91 -1.15
N PHE A 373 -6.92 -4.97 -0.59
CA PHE A 373 -6.35 -5.64 0.57
C PHE A 373 -5.23 -6.59 0.13
N MET A 374 -3.99 -6.32 0.57
CA MET A 374 -2.92 -7.32 0.51
C MET A 374 -3.09 -8.27 1.70
N VAL A 375 -3.57 -9.48 1.44
CA VAL A 375 -3.93 -10.45 2.48
C VAL A 375 -3.24 -11.80 2.24
N PRO A 376 -1.95 -11.91 2.59
CA PRO A 376 -1.09 -13.05 2.27
C PRO A 376 -1.22 -14.20 3.27
N THR A 377 -2.42 -14.58 3.63
CA THR A 377 -2.74 -15.70 4.51
C THR A 377 -4.11 -16.27 4.15
N ASP A 378 -4.51 -17.38 4.74
CA ASP A 378 -5.86 -17.95 4.63
C ASP A 378 -6.98 -17.01 5.13
N ALA A 379 -6.62 -15.91 5.77
CA ALA A 379 -7.53 -14.83 6.13
C ALA A 379 -8.22 -14.16 4.92
N TRP A 380 -7.71 -14.35 3.69
CA TRP A 380 -8.33 -13.79 2.49
C TRP A 380 -9.80 -14.20 2.34
N LYS A 381 -10.12 -15.44 2.67
CA LYS A 381 -11.48 -15.97 2.51
C LYS A 381 -12.47 -15.35 3.49
N PRO A 382 -12.26 -15.39 4.83
CA PRO A 382 -13.15 -14.69 5.75
C PRO A 382 -13.15 -13.17 5.52
N LEU A 383 -12.04 -12.55 5.07
CA LEU A 383 -12.02 -11.13 4.72
C LEU A 383 -12.97 -10.82 3.55
N TYR A 384 -12.95 -11.64 2.49
CA TYR A 384 -13.86 -11.52 1.36
C TYR A 384 -15.33 -11.64 1.81
N GLU A 385 -15.66 -12.68 2.58
CA GLU A 385 -17.02 -12.95 3.07
C GLU A 385 -17.52 -11.82 4.00
N ASN A 386 -16.67 -11.36 4.93
CA ASN A 386 -16.98 -10.27 5.85
C ASN A 386 -17.15 -8.93 5.11
N THR A 387 -16.32 -8.63 4.12
CA THR A 387 -16.45 -7.39 3.34
C THR A 387 -17.79 -7.36 2.60
N ILE A 388 -18.23 -8.46 1.99
CA ILE A 388 -19.57 -8.57 1.38
C ILE A 388 -20.68 -8.33 2.42
N ALA A 389 -20.57 -8.96 3.60
CA ALA A 389 -21.54 -8.79 4.67
C ALA A 389 -21.60 -7.33 5.16
N GLN A 390 -20.46 -6.66 5.28
CA GLN A 390 -20.35 -5.25 5.68
C GLN A 390 -20.97 -4.30 4.65
N VAL A 391 -20.84 -4.60 3.36
CA VAL A 391 -21.56 -3.83 2.32
C VAL A 391 -23.07 -4.06 2.43
N ARG A 392 -23.50 -5.31 2.60
CA ARG A 392 -24.93 -5.64 2.73
C ARG A 392 -25.58 -5.04 3.99
N SER A 393 -24.81 -4.89 5.07
CA SER A 393 -25.27 -4.22 6.30
C SER A 393 -25.25 -2.69 6.21
N GLY A 394 -24.58 -2.12 5.22
CA GLY A 394 -24.38 -0.67 5.06
C GLY A 394 -23.21 -0.11 5.88
N GLU A 395 -22.38 -0.94 6.51
CA GLU A 395 -21.16 -0.52 7.19
C GLU A 395 -20.11 0.00 6.20
N ILE A 396 -20.05 -0.60 5.02
CA ILE A 396 -19.32 -0.09 3.85
C ILE A 396 -20.34 0.32 2.80
N SER A 397 -20.25 1.55 2.27
CA SER A 397 -21.16 1.97 1.20
C SER A 397 -20.83 1.29 -0.13
N LEU A 398 -21.85 0.95 -0.92
CA LEU A 398 -21.62 0.42 -2.27
C LEU A 398 -20.85 1.41 -3.15
N SER A 399 -21.05 2.72 -2.97
CA SER A 399 -20.30 3.75 -3.70
C SER A 399 -18.80 3.74 -3.39
N ARG A 400 -18.41 3.33 -2.16
CA ARG A 400 -16.98 3.18 -1.82
C ARG A 400 -16.38 1.95 -2.53
N ILE A 401 -17.11 0.85 -2.62
CA ILE A 401 -16.72 -0.33 -3.41
C ILE A 401 -16.60 0.04 -4.89
N ASP A 402 -17.58 0.77 -5.42
CA ASP A 402 -17.56 1.22 -6.82
C ASP A 402 -16.38 2.14 -7.12
N ASP A 403 -15.99 3.05 -6.20
CA ASP A 403 -14.78 3.86 -6.36
C ASP A 403 -13.52 2.97 -6.37
N ALA A 404 -13.38 1.99 -5.47
CA ALA A 404 -12.24 1.07 -5.46
C ALA A 404 -12.13 0.30 -6.79
N VAL A 405 -13.22 -0.34 -7.19
CA VAL A 405 -13.25 -1.15 -8.41
C VAL A 405 -12.99 -0.30 -9.65
N SER A 406 -13.56 0.90 -9.74
CA SER A 406 -13.30 1.81 -10.87
C SER A 406 -11.83 2.17 -11.00
N ARG A 407 -11.12 2.37 -9.88
CA ARG A 407 -9.67 2.64 -9.85
C ARG A 407 -8.85 1.43 -10.28
N ILE A 408 -9.20 0.24 -9.80
CA ILE A 408 -8.55 -1.02 -10.19
C ILE A 408 -8.71 -1.27 -11.69
N LEU A 409 -9.94 -1.17 -12.21
CA LEU A 409 -10.22 -1.36 -13.62
C LEU A 409 -9.52 -0.31 -14.50
N ARG A 410 -9.46 0.95 -14.05
CA ARG A 410 -8.74 2.02 -14.75
C ARG A 410 -7.28 1.67 -14.95
N VAL A 411 -6.61 1.16 -13.94
CA VAL A 411 -5.20 0.76 -14.03
C VAL A 411 -5.05 -0.47 -14.92
N LYS A 412 -5.92 -1.48 -14.80
CA LYS A 412 -5.93 -2.66 -15.69
C LYS A 412 -6.09 -2.27 -17.15
N LEU A 413 -7.04 -1.38 -17.46
CA LEU A 413 -7.28 -0.90 -18.84
C LEU A 413 -6.09 -0.08 -19.34
N ARG A 414 -5.54 0.85 -18.54
CA ARG A 414 -4.34 1.61 -18.90
C ARG A 414 -3.13 0.72 -19.17
N ALA A 415 -2.98 -0.35 -18.39
CA ALA A 415 -1.91 -1.31 -18.56
C ALA A 415 -2.17 -2.33 -19.68
N GLY A 416 -3.31 -2.24 -20.36
CA GLY A 416 -3.68 -3.15 -21.45
C GLY A 416 -3.92 -4.60 -20.99
N ILE A 417 -4.21 -4.84 -19.70
CA ILE A 417 -4.38 -6.21 -19.17
C ILE A 417 -5.53 -6.95 -19.86
N PHE A 418 -6.55 -6.24 -20.33
CA PHE A 418 -7.68 -6.81 -21.06
C PHE A 418 -7.36 -7.18 -22.53
N ASP A 419 -6.35 -6.53 -23.12
CA ASP A 419 -6.05 -6.61 -24.54
C ASP A 419 -4.73 -7.33 -24.83
N LYS A 420 -3.82 -7.40 -23.85
CA LYS A 420 -2.53 -8.11 -23.96
C LYS A 420 -2.74 -9.61 -24.18
N PRO A 421 -1.83 -10.28 -24.91
CA PRO A 421 -1.81 -11.74 -24.91
C PRO A 421 -1.73 -12.30 -23.48
N SER A 422 -2.14 -13.54 -23.31
CA SER A 422 -1.99 -14.25 -22.03
C SER A 422 -0.52 -14.28 -21.58
N PRO A 423 -0.22 -14.41 -20.29
CA PRO A 423 1.15 -14.30 -19.78
C PRO A 423 2.18 -15.14 -20.53
N ALA A 424 1.85 -16.35 -20.93
CA ALA A 424 2.78 -17.22 -21.66
C ALA A 424 3.10 -16.72 -23.10
N ASN A 425 2.26 -15.87 -23.67
CA ASN A 425 2.34 -15.42 -25.06
C ASN A 425 2.85 -13.97 -25.19
N ARG A 426 3.30 -13.34 -24.10
CA ARG A 426 3.82 -11.96 -24.10
C ARG A 426 5.26 -11.89 -24.62
N GLN A 427 5.67 -10.73 -25.08
CA GLN A 427 6.95 -10.49 -25.77
C GLN A 427 8.18 -10.99 -25.00
N PHE A 428 8.19 -10.87 -23.67
CA PHE A 428 9.35 -11.21 -22.85
C PHE A 428 9.21 -12.55 -22.12
N SER A 429 8.04 -13.17 -22.17
CA SER A 429 7.76 -14.41 -21.42
C SER A 429 8.72 -15.53 -21.84
N GLY A 430 9.39 -16.12 -20.84
CA GLY A 430 10.30 -17.23 -21.02
C GLY A 430 11.63 -16.88 -21.68
N ARG A 431 11.90 -15.60 -21.95
CA ARG A 431 13.19 -15.18 -22.52
C ARG A 431 14.30 -15.20 -21.46
N THR A 432 14.67 -16.43 -21.07
CA THR A 432 15.62 -16.70 -19.97
C THR A 432 16.99 -16.09 -20.20
N GLU A 433 17.38 -15.86 -21.45
CA GLU A 433 18.63 -15.17 -21.82
C GLU A 433 18.71 -13.72 -21.34
N LEU A 434 17.58 -13.12 -21.01
CA LEU A 434 17.52 -11.77 -20.43
C LEU A 434 17.81 -11.77 -18.94
N ILE A 435 17.52 -12.85 -18.22
CA ILE A 435 17.77 -12.96 -16.79
C ILE A 435 19.26 -12.91 -16.50
N GLY A 436 19.72 -11.87 -15.81
CA GLY A 436 21.11 -11.69 -15.46
C GLY A 436 22.04 -11.62 -16.66
N SER A 437 21.58 -11.14 -17.82
CA SER A 437 22.39 -11.01 -19.03
C SER A 437 23.66 -10.16 -18.77
N GLU A 438 24.70 -10.36 -19.57
CA GLU A 438 25.94 -9.60 -19.42
C GLU A 438 25.70 -8.07 -19.54
N ALA A 439 24.77 -7.66 -20.42
CA ALA A 439 24.38 -6.28 -20.57
C ALA A 439 23.74 -5.72 -19.27
N HIS A 440 22.88 -6.49 -18.62
CA HIS A 440 22.24 -6.10 -17.37
C HIS A 440 23.26 -6.05 -16.22
N ARG A 441 24.12 -7.06 -16.09
CA ARG A 441 25.20 -7.10 -15.08
C ARG A 441 26.20 -5.96 -15.25
N ASN A 442 26.47 -5.52 -16.49
CA ASN A 442 27.33 -4.37 -16.75
C ASN A 442 26.74 -3.07 -16.19
N VAL A 443 25.40 -2.91 -16.24
CA VAL A 443 24.73 -1.78 -15.60
C VAL A 443 24.79 -1.88 -14.07
N ALA A 444 24.66 -3.08 -13.50
CA ALA A 444 24.83 -3.27 -12.06
C ALA A 444 26.26 -2.89 -11.62
N ARG A 445 27.29 -3.28 -12.38
CA ARG A 445 28.69 -2.89 -12.10
C ARG A 445 28.95 -1.37 -12.19
N GLN A 446 28.15 -0.64 -12.97
CA GLN A 446 28.24 0.83 -13.02
C GLN A 446 27.60 1.51 -11.80
N ALA A 447 26.77 0.78 -11.06
CA ALA A 447 26.05 1.30 -9.89
C ALA A 447 26.83 1.09 -8.57
N VAL A 448 27.96 0.39 -8.63
CA VAL A 448 28.88 0.15 -7.51
C VAL A 448 30.08 1.08 -7.63
#